data_09b95fe87c3be4b39cfdfcc550a192bd
#
_entry.id   09b95fe87c3be4b39cfdfcc550a192bd
#
_cell.length_a   1.000
_cell.length_b   1.000
_cell.length_c   1.000
_cell.angle_alpha   90.00
_cell.angle_beta   90.00
_cell.angle_gamma   90.00
#
_symmetry.space_group_name_H-M   'P 1'
#
loop_
_entity.id
_entity.type
_entity.pdbx_description
1 polymer ?
#
loop_
_entity_poly.entity_id
_entity_poly.type
_entity_poly.pdbx_seq_one_letter_code
_entity_poly.pdbx_strand_id
1 'polypeptide(L)'
;MSADNMPQVEIGPKIEGRLAITDHAIEDIVGWTVLECYGVVGMAAPNLRQGVASLLNLDRLHQGIKVEQAGDQLRIKLYIIVEYGLNVAEVAGNVRSQIAYNVEKMTGRPVTALQIYVQGVRVGE
;
A
#
# COMPACT_ATOMS: atom_id res chain seq x y z
N MET A 1 11.06 3.33 12.54
CA MET A 1 11.67 1.99 12.39
C MET A 1 13.06 2.14 11.81
N SER A 2 14.02 1.48 12.38
CA SER A 2 15.39 1.62 11.91
C SER A 2 15.66 0.63 10.79
N ALA A 3 16.64 0.96 9.93
CA ALA A 3 17.06 0.07 8.85
C ALA A 3 17.56 -1.27 9.36
N ASP A 4 18.04 -1.32 10.59
CA ASP A 4 18.56 -2.56 11.18
C ASP A 4 17.48 -3.60 11.40
N ASN A 5 16.21 -3.19 11.44
CA ASN A 5 15.09 -4.11 11.65
C ASN A 5 14.52 -4.65 10.35
N MET A 6 15.07 -4.25 9.23
CA MET A 6 14.54 -4.66 7.91
C MET A 6 15.21 -5.93 7.44
N PRO A 7 14.43 -6.84 6.82
CA PRO A 7 15.04 -8.00 6.18
C PRO A 7 16.02 -7.58 5.09
N GLN A 8 16.97 -8.44 4.82
CA GLN A 8 18.01 -8.17 3.85
C GLN A 8 17.84 -9.06 2.65
N VAL A 9 18.10 -8.51 1.49
CA VAL A 9 18.07 -9.26 0.22
C VAL A 9 19.50 -9.38 -0.26
N GLU A 10 19.88 -10.57 -0.67
CA GLU A 10 21.21 -10.80 -1.21
C GLU A 10 21.34 -10.10 -2.55
N ILE A 11 22.41 -9.31 -2.71
CA ILE A 11 22.59 -8.50 -3.90
C ILE A 11 23.30 -9.26 -5.01
N GLY A 12 24.19 -10.16 -4.64
CA GLY A 12 24.90 -10.94 -5.63
C GLY A 12 25.80 -11.99 -4.99
N PRO A 13 26.27 -12.97 -5.77
CA PRO A 13 26.93 -14.14 -5.17
C PRO A 13 28.33 -13.90 -4.66
N LYS A 14 29.02 -12.86 -5.13
CA LYS A 14 30.41 -12.63 -4.73
C LYS A 14 30.68 -11.22 -4.23
N ILE A 15 29.63 -10.45 -4.04
CA ILE A 15 29.76 -9.08 -3.57
C ILE A 15 29.07 -8.99 -2.23
N GLU A 16 29.82 -8.65 -1.20
CA GLU A 16 29.23 -8.43 0.11
C GLU A 16 28.49 -7.11 0.10
N GLY A 17 27.26 -7.15 0.60
CA GLY A 17 26.46 -5.95 0.64
C GLY A 17 25.14 -6.21 1.32
N ARG A 18 24.38 -5.13 1.52
CA ARG A 18 23.08 -5.18 2.15
C ARG A 18 22.09 -4.35 1.34
N LEU A 19 20.87 -4.86 1.23
CA LEU A 19 19.78 -4.11 0.64
C LEU A 19 18.70 -3.96 1.70
N ALA A 20 18.41 -2.72 2.07
CA ALA A 20 17.34 -2.44 2.99
C ALA A 20 16.30 -1.59 2.25
N ILE A 21 15.07 -2.05 2.25
CA ILE A 21 13.98 -1.35 1.61
C ILE A 21 13.16 -0.69 2.71
N THR A 22 13.11 0.64 2.69
CA THR A 22 12.45 1.39 3.76
C THR A 22 10.94 1.27 3.66
N ASP A 23 10.26 1.54 4.78
CA ASP A 23 8.81 1.59 4.79
C ASP A 23 8.32 2.61 3.76
N HIS A 24 9.00 3.75 3.66
CA HIS A 24 8.58 4.79 2.73
C HIS A 24 8.66 4.30 1.28
N ALA A 25 9.70 3.55 0.94
CA ALA A 25 9.82 3.01 -0.41
C ALA A 25 8.68 2.04 -0.71
N ILE A 26 8.32 1.21 0.27
CA ILE A 26 7.20 0.29 0.09
C ILE A 26 5.89 1.06 -0.03
N GLU A 27 5.73 2.12 0.75
CA GLU A 27 4.55 2.98 0.63
C GLU A 27 4.44 3.57 -0.77
N ASP A 28 5.55 3.97 -1.37
CA ASP A 28 5.52 4.49 -2.73
C ASP A 28 5.04 3.43 -3.72
N ILE A 29 5.55 2.21 -3.60
CA ILE A 29 5.14 1.12 -4.48
C ILE A 29 3.65 0.85 -4.33
N VAL A 30 3.18 0.78 -3.10
CA VAL A 30 1.77 0.52 -2.81
C VAL A 30 0.89 1.66 -3.33
N GLY A 31 1.29 2.90 -3.06
CA GLY A 31 0.52 4.05 -3.48
C GLY A 31 0.35 4.13 -4.98
N TRP A 32 1.43 3.96 -5.74
CA TRP A 32 1.35 3.97 -7.19
C TRP A 32 0.49 2.83 -7.72
N THR A 33 0.61 1.65 -7.09
CA THR A 33 -0.20 0.50 -7.49
C THR A 33 -1.69 0.78 -7.29
N VAL A 34 -2.06 1.31 -6.12
CA VAL A 34 -3.45 1.55 -5.79
C VAL A 34 -4.07 2.57 -6.72
N LEU A 35 -3.33 3.63 -7.05
CA LEU A 35 -3.85 4.68 -7.93
C LEU A 35 -4.14 4.19 -9.34
N GLU A 36 -3.53 3.08 -9.75
CA GLU A 36 -3.77 2.51 -11.06
C GLU A 36 -4.89 1.49 -11.07
N CYS A 37 -5.43 1.14 -9.91
CA CYS A 37 -6.47 0.13 -9.83
C CYS A 37 -7.83 0.71 -10.22
N TYR A 38 -8.56 -0.05 -11.04
CA TYR A 38 -9.90 0.34 -11.45
C TYR A 38 -10.81 0.47 -10.23
N GLY A 39 -11.57 1.53 -10.19
CA GLY A 39 -12.56 1.75 -9.15
C GLY A 39 -12.05 2.49 -7.93
N VAL A 40 -10.76 2.74 -7.84
CA VAL A 40 -10.19 3.52 -6.74
C VAL A 40 -10.14 4.98 -7.17
N VAL A 41 -10.78 5.84 -6.38
CA VAL A 41 -10.75 7.28 -6.63
C VAL A 41 -9.47 7.88 -6.06
N GLY A 42 -9.01 7.37 -4.92
CA GLY A 42 -7.79 7.85 -4.31
C GLY A 42 -7.60 7.29 -2.92
N MET A 43 -6.62 7.84 -2.21
CA MET A 43 -6.30 7.45 -0.85
C MET A 43 -6.96 8.40 0.14
N ALA A 44 -7.14 7.95 1.36
CA ALA A 44 -7.73 8.76 2.43
C ALA A 44 -6.87 8.66 3.67
N ALA A 45 -6.93 9.68 4.52
CA ALA A 45 -6.27 9.65 5.81
C ALA A 45 -6.99 8.66 6.73
N PRO A 46 -6.27 7.98 7.63
CA PRO A 46 -6.91 6.99 8.51
C PRO A 46 -7.84 7.59 9.54
N ASN A 47 -7.63 8.86 9.92
CA ASN A 47 -8.45 9.52 10.93
C ASN A 47 -9.52 10.36 10.27
N LEU A 48 -10.73 9.82 10.21
CA LEU A 48 -11.86 10.57 9.71
C LEU A 48 -12.65 11.11 10.87
N ARG A 49 -12.78 12.42 10.92
CA ARG A 49 -13.65 13.06 11.89
C ARG A 49 -14.98 13.35 11.22
N GLN A 50 -16.07 13.10 11.93
CA GLN A 50 -17.41 13.43 11.47
C GLN A 50 -17.80 12.68 10.20
N GLY A 51 -17.16 11.55 9.93
CA GLY A 51 -17.53 10.71 8.80
C GLY A 51 -17.21 11.28 7.44
N VAL A 52 -16.40 12.32 7.37
CA VAL A 52 -16.02 12.92 6.09
C VAL A 52 -14.70 12.34 5.62
N ALA A 53 -14.74 11.67 4.48
CA ALA A 53 -13.54 11.13 3.87
C ALA A 53 -12.95 12.18 2.93
N SER A 54 -11.70 12.55 3.17
CA SER A 54 -11.00 13.52 2.35
C SER A 54 -9.95 12.82 1.53
N LEU A 55 -9.94 13.10 0.23
CA LEU A 55 -8.91 12.58 -0.65
C LEU A 55 -7.57 13.21 -0.30
N LEU A 56 -6.54 12.39 -0.28
CA LEU A 56 -5.18 12.87 -0.13
C LEU A 56 -4.65 13.29 -1.49
N ASN A 57 -3.92 14.39 -1.54
CA ASN A 57 -3.26 14.77 -2.78
C ASN A 57 -2.01 13.90 -2.96
N LEU A 58 -1.37 14.01 -4.13
CA LEU A 58 -0.25 13.14 -4.48
C LEU A 58 0.89 13.22 -3.48
N ASP A 59 1.13 14.39 -2.91
CA ASP A 59 2.25 14.58 -1.99
C ASP A 59 2.03 13.89 -0.66
N ARG A 60 0.79 13.48 -0.37
CA ARG A 60 0.43 12.97 0.95
C ARG A 60 -0.17 11.57 0.90
N LEU A 61 -0.04 10.89 -0.22
CA LEU A 61 -0.62 9.55 -0.39
C LEU A 61 -0.15 8.58 0.67
N HIS A 62 1.10 8.70 1.10
CA HIS A 62 1.65 7.82 2.11
C HIS A 62 0.90 7.89 3.44
N GLN A 63 0.14 8.96 3.69
CA GLN A 63 -0.65 9.04 4.91
C GLN A 63 -1.82 8.05 4.92
N GLY A 64 -2.21 7.55 3.75
CA GLY A 64 -3.24 6.52 3.66
C GLY A 64 -2.69 5.12 3.64
N ILE A 65 -1.39 4.95 3.88
CA ILE A 65 -0.73 3.66 3.83
C ILE A 65 0.07 3.46 5.10
N LYS A 66 -0.10 2.30 5.74
CA LYS A 66 0.68 1.93 6.91
C LYS A 66 1.42 0.65 6.58
N VAL A 67 2.75 0.69 6.72
CA VAL A 67 3.60 -0.47 6.44
C VAL A 67 4.29 -0.89 7.73
N GLU A 68 4.24 -2.18 8.02
CA GLU A 68 4.94 -2.74 9.16
C GLU A 68 5.82 -3.89 8.67
N GLN A 69 7.10 -3.79 8.91
CA GLN A 69 8.06 -4.85 8.59
C GLN A 69 8.53 -5.49 9.88
N ALA A 70 8.34 -6.80 10.00
CA ALA A 70 8.74 -7.54 11.19
C ALA A 70 9.27 -8.89 10.76
N GLY A 71 10.60 -9.05 10.78
CA GLY A 71 11.22 -10.27 10.29
C GLY A 71 10.89 -10.50 8.82
N ASP A 72 10.36 -11.67 8.52
CA ASP A 72 9.95 -12.00 7.15
C ASP A 72 8.57 -11.47 6.80
N GLN A 73 7.88 -10.86 7.77
CA GLN A 73 6.51 -10.43 7.54
C GLN A 73 6.45 -9.02 7.05
N LEU A 74 5.56 -8.80 6.08
CA LEU A 74 5.30 -7.49 5.53
C LEU A 74 3.81 -7.27 5.61
N ARG A 75 3.38 -6.36 6.48
CA ARG A 75 1.97 -6.08 6.73
C ARG A 75 1.65 -4.69 6.26
N ILE A 76 0.54 -4.55 5.57
CA ILE A 76 0.15 -3.29 4.97
C ILE A 76 -1.31 -3.00 5.30
N LYS A 77 -1.59 -1.75 5.65
CA LYS A 77 -2.96 -1.25 5.81
C LYS A 77 -3.17 -0.12 4.83
N LEU A 78 -4.32 -0.13 4.18
CA LEU A 78 -4.68 0.90 3.21
C LEU A 78 -5.99 1.55 3.58
N TYR A 79 -6.09 2.84 3.30
CA TYR A 79 -7.31 3.60 3.48
C TYR A 79 -7.63 4.24 2.14
N ILE A 80 -8.71 3.78 1.49
CA ILE A 80 -9.01 4.19 0.12
C ILE A 80 -10.43 4.73 -0.01
N ILE A 81 -10.65 5.44 -1.10
CA ILE A 81 -11.96 5.92 -1.51
C ILE A 81 -12.27 5.28 -2.85
N VAL A 82 -13.46 4.67 -2.97
CA VAL A 82 -13.83 3.96 -4.19
C VAL A 82 -14.93 4.72 -4.92
N GLU A 83 -15.11 4.36 -6.19
CA GLU A 83 -16.10 5.00 -7.03
C GLU A 83 -17.49 4.47 -6.70
N TYR A 84 -18.46 5.39 -6.59
CA TYR A 84 -19.86 5.04 -6.36
C TYR A 84 -20.40 4.21 -7.53
N GLY A 85 -21.16 3.20 -7.20
CA GLY A 85 -21.79 2.37 -8.21
C GLY A 85 -21.09 1.07 -8.52
N LEU A 86 -19.88 0.90 -8.01
CA LEU A 86 -19.12 -0.32 -8.24
C LEU A 86 -19.26 -1.28 -7.07
N ASN A 87 -18.96 -2.54 -7.32
CA ASN A 87 -18.93 -3.53 -6.26
C ASN A 87 -17.65 -3.33 -5.44
N VAL A 88 -17.81 -2.87 -4.20
CA VAL A 88 -16.67 -2.54 -3.35
C VAL A 88 -15.78 -3.74 -3.09
N ALA A 89 -16.39 -4.92 -2.88
CA ALA A 89 -15.61 -6.12 -2.60
C ALA A 89 -14.74 -6.52 -3.81
N GLU A 90 -15.25 -6.32 -5.02
CA GLU A 90 -14.48 -6.63 -6.21
C GLU A 90 -13.34 -5.64 -6.41
N VAL A 91 -13.59 -4.36 -6.15
CA VAL A 91 -12.54 -3.36 -6.23
C VAL A 91 -11.44 -3.69 -5.24
N ALA A 92 -11.82 -3.99 -3.99
CA ALA A 92 -10.84 -4.32 -2.96
C ALA A 92 -10.06 -5.58 -3.28
N GLY A 93 -10.74 -6.59 -3.85
CA GLY A 93 -10.07 -7.82 -4.26
C GLY A 93 -9.03 -7.58 -5.34
N ASN A 94 -9.36 -6.72 -6.31
CA ASN A 94 -8.41 -6.36 -7.35
C ASN A 94 -7.23 -5.58 -6.79
N VAL A 95 -7.49 -4.63 -5.90
CA VAL A 95 -6.41 -3.88 -5.24
C VAL A 95 -5.47 -4.83 -4.52
N ARG A 96 -6.03 -5.78 -3.77
CA ARG A 96 -5.21 -6.74 -3.03
C ARG A 96 -4.32 -7.55 -3.97
N SER A 97 -4.89 -8.03 -5.08
CA SER A 97 -4.11 -8.82 -6.03
C SER A 97 -2.99 -8.02 -6.66
N GLN A 98 -3.27 -6.77 -7.02
CA GLN A 98 -2.27 -5.91 -7.64
C GLN A 98 -1.14 -5.57 -6.68
N ILE A 99 -1.47 -5.28 -5.43
CA ILE A 99 -0.47 -4.96 -4.43
C ILE A 99 0.41 -6.17 -4.15
N ALA A 100 -0.21 -7.34 -3.95
CA ALA A 100 0.56 -8.56 -3.68
C ALA A 100 1.54 -8.82 -4.81
N TYR A 101 1.08 -8.67 -6.06
CA TYR A 101 1.94 -8.92 -7.21
C TYR A 101 3.07 -7.89 -7.31
N ASN A 102 2.74 -6.60 -7.25
CA ASN A 102 3.74 -5.56 -7.47
C ASN A 102 4.77 -5.49 -6.35
N VAL A 103 4.33 -5.63 -5.11
CA VAL A 103 5.26 -5.57 -3.99
C VAL A 103 6.25 -6.72 -4.06
N GLU A 104 5.76 -7.93 -4.30
CA GLU A 104 6.67 -9.06 -4.38
C GLU A 104 7.59 -8.95 -5.58
N LYS A 105 7.06 -8.49 -6.72
CA LYS A 105 7.87 -8.34 -7.92
C LYS A 105 8.99 -7.33 -7.74
N MET A 106 8.69 -6.21 -7.08
CA MET A 106 9.65 -5.12 -6.96
C MET A 106 10.58 -5.26 -5.76
N THR A 107 10.14 -5.92 -4.70
CA THR A 107 10.95 -6.01 -3.48
C THR A 107 11.52 -7.38 -3.22
N GLY A 108 11.00 -8.41 -3.89
CA GLY A 108 11.38 -9.79 -3.62
C GLY A 108 10.74 -10.36 -2.37
N ARG A 109 9.83 -9.63 -1.74
CA ARG A 109 9.19 -10.05 -0.50
C ARG A 109 7.68 -10.14 -0.67
N PRO A 110 7.05 -11.23 -0.21
CA PRO A 110 5.60 -11.33 -0.28
C PRO A 110 4.95 -10.49 0.82
N VAL A 111 3.75 -10.00 0.52
CA VAL A 111 2.91 -9.35 1.53
C VAL A 111 2.24 -10.44 2.34
N THR A 112 2.42 -10.44 3.65
CA THR A 112 1.87 -11.49 4.50
C THR A 112 0.53 -11.12 5.11
N ALA A 113 0.18 -9.83 5.16
CA ALA A 113 -1.12 -9.38 5.63
C ALA A 113 -1.44 -8.05 4.96
N LEU A 114 -2.67 -7.93 4.49
CA LEU A 114 -3.12 -6.71 3.85
C LEU A 114 -4.54 -6.41 4.31
N GLN A 115 -4.73 -5.24 4.91
CA GLN A 115 -6.04 -4.78 5.32
C GLN A 115 -6.40 -3.55 4.51
N ILE A 116 -7.59 -3.54 3.96
CA ILE A 116 -8.07 -2.45 3.14
C ILE A 116 -9.31 -1.86 3.79
N TYR A 117 -9.24 -0.57 4.11
CA TYR A 117 -10.36 0.14 4.70
C TYR A 117 -10.92 1.07 3.64
N VAL A 118 -12.19 0.86 3.28
CA VAL A 118 -12.86 1.76 2.36
C VAL A 118 -13.49 2.86 3.18
N GLN A 119 -12.91 4.04 3.11
CA GLN A 119 -13.28 5.15 3.95
C GLN A 119 -14.36 6.03 3.35
N GLY A 120 -14.60 5.88 2.07
CA GLY A 120 -15.64 6.66 1.42
C GLY A 120 -15.93 6.15 0.02
N VAL A 121 -17.06 6.59 -0.50
CA VAL A 121 -17.51 6.27 -1.85
C VAL A 121 -17.87 7.59 -2.51
N ARG A 122 -17.37 7.80 -3.71
CA ARG A 122 -17.59 9.06 -4.41
C ARG A 122 -17.98 8.83 -5.85
N VAL A 123 -18.75 9.78 -6.37
CA VAL A 123 -19.11 9.77 -7.79
C VAL A 123 -17.85 10.13 -8.58
N GLY A 124 -17.46 9.25 -9.51
CA GLY A 124 -16.31 9.50 -10.35
C GLY A 124 -16.64 10.51 -11.45
N GLU A 125 -15.59 11.11 -12.01
CA GLU A 125 -15.74 12.07 -13.10
C GLU A 125 -15.67 11.39 -14.46
#